data_0296d8a29553aff7e62606a43a86c2f5
#
_entry.id   0296d8a29553aff7e62606a43a86c2f5
#
_cell.length_a   1.000
_cell.length_b   1.000
_cell.length_c   1.000
_cell.angle_alpha   90.00
_cell.angle_beta   90.00
_cell.angle_gamma   90.00
#
_symmetry.space_group_name_H-M   'P 1'
#
loop_
_entity.id
_entity.type
_entity.pdbx_description
1 polymer ?
#
loop_
_entity_poly.entity_id
_entity_poly.type
_entity_poly.pdbx_seq_one_letter_code
_entity_poly.pdbx_strand_id
1 'polypeptide(L)'
;MQTNFRGRDFIGDLDFTKEEVETVLDVAWDLKRKRALGEPHALLRDKVLAMLFFFTSTRTRGSFEAGMAQLGGHAAFIDSETTQISHGDTAKEIGEIFGRYFDGIAIRQCDWQYGNQYINEVAKASRAPILNMQCDVYHPFQCLADIMTVIEKKGRDLKKKKVVVSWAYAASYSKPISVPQSLILQMTRFGCDVVLAHPPEFK
;
A
#
# COMPACT_ATOMS: atom_id res chain seq x y z
N MET A 1 4.02 -13.56 -18.79
CA MET A 1 3.92 -12.10 -18.92
C MET A 1 5.27 -11.51 -18.51
N GLN A 2 5.89 -10.67 -19.32
CA GLN A 2 7.12 -9.98 -18.91
C GLN A 2 6.70 -8.65 -18.26
N THR A 3 6.75 -8.59 -16.95
CA THR A 3 6.52 -7.36 -16.18
C THR A 3 7.84 -6.86 -15.62
N ASN A 4 8.13 -5.59 -15.79
CA ASN A 4 9.30 -4.97 -15.19
C ASN A 4 8.86 -4.06 -14.04
N PHE A 5 8.83 -4.62 -12.84
CA PHE A 5 8.52 -3.86 -11.61
C PHE A 5 9.76 -3.31 -10.90
N ARG A 6 10.97 -3.70 -11.35
CA ARG A 6 12.20 -3.34 -10.66
C ARG A 6 12.38 -1.81 -10.62
N GLY A 7 12.50 -1.27 -9.40
CA GLY A 7 12.72 0.15 -9.16
C GLY A 7 11.51 1.03 -9.35
N ARG A 8 10.32 0.45 -9.61
CA ARG A 8 9.08 1.22 -9.72
C ARG A 8 8.46 1.45 -8.35
N ASP A 9 7.96 2.64 -8.16
CA ASP A 9 7.17 3.00 -7.00
C ASP A 9 5.75 2.44 -7.09
N PHE A 10 5.12 2.21 -5.93
CA PHE A 10 3.71 1.88 -5.83
C PHE A 10 3.05 2.81 -4.83
N ILE A 11 2.64 3.98 -5.31
CA ILE A 11 2.10 5.08 -4.49
C ILE A 11 0.59 5.21 -4.69
N GLY A 12 0.15 5.21 -5.94
CA GLY A 12 -1.24 5.34 -6.33
C GLY A 12 -1.82 4.04 -6.89
N ASP A 13 -3.13 3.90 -6.80
CA ASP A 13 -3.83 2.71 -7.33
C ASP A 13 -3.71 2.56 -8.84
N LEU A 14 -3.36 3.62 -9.56
CA LEU A 14 -3.24 3.63 -11.02
C LEU A 14 -1.80 3.55 -11.53
N ASP A 15 -0.81 3.41 -10.66
CA ASP A 15 0.61 3.32 -11.04
C ASP A 15 0.93 2.05 -11.84
N PHE A 16 0.15 1.00 -11.63
CA PHE A 16 0.24 -0.26 -12.36
C PHE A 16 -0.99 -0.46 -13.25
N THR A 17 -0.82 -1.10 -14.40
CA THR A 17 -1.94 -1.49 -15.25
C THR A 17 -2.76 -2.60 -14.57
N LYS A 18 -3.95 -2.89 -15.11
CA LYS A 18 -4.78 -3.98 -14.59
C LYS A 18 -4.03 -5.32 -14.66
N GLU A 19 -3.36 -5.59 -15.77
CA GLU A 19 -2.59 -6.81 -16.01
C GLU A 19 -1.40 -6.92 -15.06
N GLU A 20 -0.76 -5.80 -14.73
CA GLU A 20 0.29 -5.76 -13.73
C GLU A 20 -0.26 -6.05 -12.33
N VAL A 21 -1.40 -5.48 -11.97
CA VAL A 21 -2.10 -5.78 -10.71
C VAL A 21 -2.49 -7.26 -10.64
N GLU A 22 -3.03 -7.83 -11.71
CA GLU A 22 -3.34 -9.27 -11.78
C GLU A 22 -2.08 -10.13 -11.57
N THR A 23 -0.94 -9.71 -12.13
CA THR A 23 0.36 -10.37 -11.89
C THR A 23 0.80 -10.31 -10.44
N VAL A 24 0.64 -9.15 -9.78
CA VAL A 24 0.93 -8.99 -8.34
C VAL A 24 0.04 -9.91 -7.51
N LEU A 25 -1.24 -10.00 -7.84
CA LEU A 25 -2.18 -10.89 -7.14
C LEU A 25 -1.82 -12.37 -7.34
N ASP A 26 -1.41 -12.77 -8.54
CA ASP A 26 -0.98 -14.15 -8.81
C ASP A 26 0.26 -14.53 -7.98
N VAL A 27 1.24 -13.63 -7.87
CA VAL A 27 2.40 -13.82 -6.99
C VAL A 27 1.96 -13.89 -5.52
N ALA A 28 1.03 -13.04 -5.09
CA ALA A 28 0.51 -13.06 -3.72
C ALA A 28 -0.18 -14.39 -3.39
N TRP A 29 -0.98 -14.96 -4.29
CA TRP A 29 -1.59 -16.29 -4.10
C TRP A 29 -0.55 -17.41 -4.05
N ASP A 30 0.47 -17.38 -4.91
CA ASP A 30 1.55 -18.38 -4.86
C ASP A 30 2.30 -18.31 -3.52
N LEU A 31 2.65 -17.12 -3.04
CA LEU A 31 3.29 -16.93 -1.75
C LEU A 31 2.39 -17.37 -0.58
N LYS A 32 1.10 -17.04 -0.64
CA LYS A 32 0.10 -17.49 0.35
C LYS A 32 0.02 -19.03 0.41
N ARG A 33 0.02 -19.70 -0.76
CA ARG A 33 0.05 -21.14 -0.86
C ARG A 33 1.34 -21.74 -0.30
N LYS A 34 2.50 -21.23 -0.72
CA LYS A 34 3.81 -21.68 -0.23
C LYS A 34 3.92 -21.60 1.28
N ARG A 35 3.49 -20.48 1.85
CA ARG A 35 3.44 -20.30 3.29
C ARG A 35 2.55 -21.34 3.98
N ALA A 36 1.35 -21.58 3.45
CA ALA A 36 0.41 -22.54 4.03
C ALA A 36 0.95 -23.98 4.01
N LEU A 37 1.77 -24.32 3.01
CA LEU A 37 2.38 -25.65 2.85
C LEU A 37 3.77 -25.76 3.50
N GLY A 38 4.31 -24.68 4.06
CA GLY A 38 5.66 -24.68 4.60
C GLY A 38 6.77 -24.76 3.54
N GLU A 39 6.46 -24.45 2.28
CA GLU A 39 7.45 -24.45 1.19
C GLU A 39 8.43 -23.27 1.33
N PRO A 40 9.72 -23.45 0.97
CA PRO A 40 10.70 -22.36 0.98
C PRO A 40 10.30 -21.21 0.07
N HIS A 41 10.32 -19.97 0.59
CA HIS A 41 9.96 -18.77 -0.16
C HIS A 41 10.73 -17.51 0.28
N ALA A 42 11.98 -17.66 0.74
CA ALA A 42 12.86 -16.58 1.19
C ALA A 42 13.40 -15.76 0.00
N LEU A 43 12.51 -15.00 -0.68
CA LEU A 43 12.81 -14.24 -1.90
C LEU A 43 13.49 -12.90 -1.64
N LEU A 44 13.43 -12.38 -0.40
CA LEU A 44 13.97 -11.09 -0.01
C LEU A 44 15.18 -11.22 0.94
N ARG A 45 15.95 -12.32 0.80
CA ARG A 45 17.16 -12.52 1.60
C ARG A 45 18.08 -11.31 1.43
N ASP A 46 18.64 -10.85 2.56
CA ASP A 46 19.55 -9.69 2.65
C ASP A 46 18.92 -8.35 2.22
N LYS A 47 17.59 -8.27 2.12
CA LYS A 47 16.85 -7.04 1.82
C LYS A 47 16.29 -6.40 3.09
N VAL A 48 16.42 -5.08 3.16
CA VAL A 48 15.93 -4.28 4.29
C VAL A 48 14.91 -3.26 3.80
N LEU A 49 13.70 -3.33 4.36
CA LEU A 49 12.61 -2.38 4.11
C LEU A 49 12.55 -1.35 5.25
N ALA A 50 12.68 -0.07 4.95
CA ALA A 50 12.30 0.97 5.91
C ALA A 50 10.78 1.08 5.97
N MET A 51 10.20 1.09 7.16
CA MET A 51 8.78 1.34 7.38
C MET A 51 8.61 2.64 8.16
N LEU A 52 8.39 3.74 7.46
CA LEU A 52 8.23 5.07 8.04
C LEU A 52 6.76 5.35 8.36
N PHE A 53 6.47 5.57 9.63
CA PHE A 53 5.13 5.82 10.14
C PHE A 53 5.01 7.22 10.76
N PHE A 54 3.99 7.95 10.34
CA PHE A 54 3.54 9.20 10.96
C PHE A 54 2.29 8.99 11.82
N PHE A 55 1.68 7.81 11.73
CA PHE A 55 0.47 7.43 12.46
C PHE A 55 0.57 6.01 12.97
N THR A 56 -0.03 5.76 14.11
CA THR A 56 -0.08 4.41 14.69
C THR A 56 -0.84 3.44 13.80
N SER A 57 -0.38 2.20 13.72
CA SER A 57 -1.05 1.14 12.98
C SER A 57 -0.63 -0.24 13.46
N THR A 58 -1.58 -1.02 13.95
CA THR A 58 -1.35 -2.39 14.39
C THR A 58 -1.25 -3.35 13.21
N ARG A 59 -2.25 -3.32 12.32
CA ARG A 59 -2.35 -4.28 11.20
C ARG A 59 -1.31 -4.04 10.13
N THR A 60 -1.13 -2.80 9.69
CA THR A 60 -0.15 -2.47 8.65
C THR A 60 1.26 -2.79 9.12
N ARG A 61 1.64 -2.35 10.32
CA ARG A 61 2.94 -2.65 10.90
C ARG A 61 3.17 -4.16 10.99
N GLY A 62 2.28 -4.88 11.65
CA GLY A 62 2.43 -6.32 11.84
C GLY A 62 2.47 -7.11 10.53
N SER A 63 1.70 -6.73 9.51
CA SER A 63 1.70 -7.42 8.22
C SER A 63 2.99 -7.21 7.42
N PHE A 64 3.54 -5.99 7.41
CA PHE A 64 4.80 -5.72 6.73
C PHE A 64 6.00 -6.34 7.46
N GLU A 65 6.07 -6.23 8.81
CA GLU A 65 7.12 -6.90 9.60
C GLU A 65 7.11 -8.41 9.39
N ALA A 66 5.94 -9.04 9.54
CA ALA A 66 5.79 -10.47 9.34
C ALA A 66 6.08 -10.89 7.90
N GLY A 67 5.61 -10.11 6.90
CA GLY A 67 5.84 -10.38 5.48
C GLY A 67 7.31 -10.36 5.13
N MET A 68 8.04 -9.34 5.53
CA MET A 68 9.48 -9.24 5.30
C MET A 68 10.26 -10.40 5.94
N ALA A 69 9.97 -10.71 7.22
CA ALA A 69 10.61 -11.81 7.91
C ALA A 69 10.33 -13.17 7.23
N GLN A 70 9.09 -13.43 6.81
CA GLN A 70 8.70 -14.67 6.11
C GLN A 70 9.34 -14.80 4.74
N LEU A 71 9.62 -13.69 4.08
CA LEU A 71 10.32 -13.64 2.79
C LEU A 71 11.86 -13.63 2.96
N GLY A 72 12.37 -13.75 4.19
CA GLY A 72 13.80 -13.83 4.50
C GLY A 72 14.53 -12.48 4.55
N GLY A 73 13.78 -11.37 4.52
CA GLY A 73 14.30 -10.02 4.66
C GLY A 73 14.11 -9.46 6.08
N HIS A 74 14.37 -8.18 6.23
CA HIS A 74 14.21 -7.43 7.47
C HIS A 74 13.33 -6.19 7.24
N ALA A 75 12.53 -5.82 8.24
CA ALA A 75 11.75 -4.59 8.25
C ALA A 75 12.20 -3.71 9.42
N ALA A 76 12.69 -2.51 9.11
CA ALA A 76 13.06 -1.51 10.09
C ALA A 76 11.85 -0.61 10.37
N PHE A 77 11.28 -0.70 11.56
CA PHE A 77 10.22 0.22 11.98
C PHE A 77 10.81 1.56 12.38
N ILE A 78 10.33 2.63 11.77
CA ILE A 78 10.78 4.01 11.98
C ILE A 78 9.55 4.86 12.29
N ASP A 79 9.51 5.40 13.50
CA ASP A 79 8.51 6.37 13.91
C ASP A 79 9.03 7.78 13.62
N SER A 80 8.25 8.58 12.89
CA SER A 80 8.64 9.94 12.52
C SER A 80 8.97 10.82 13.74
N GLU A 81 8.27 10.62 14.86
CA GLU A 81 8.50 11.39 16.09
C GLU A 81 9.85 11.09 16.75
N THR A 82 10.45 9.93 16.46
CA THR A 82 11.76 9.51 16.99
C THR A 82 12.92 9.75 16.03
N THR A 83 12.67 10.48 14.95
CA THR A 83 13.67 10.83 13.91
C THR A 83 13.88 12.32 13.82
N GLN A 84 14.85 12.74 13.02
CA GLN A 84 15.09 14.15 12.72
C GLN A 84 13.94 14.81 11.90
N ILE A 85 12.98 14.05 11.42
CA ILE A 85 11.74 14.60 10.83
C ILE A 85 11.03 15.53 11.84
N SER A 86 11.01 15.15 13.11
CA SER A 86 10.44 16.00 14.19
C SER A 86 11.23 17.27 14.43
N HIS A 87 12.45 17.39 13.92
CA HIS A 87 13.33 18.55 14.00
C HIS A 87 13.52 19.27 12.65
N GLY A 88 12.79 18.87 11.62
CA GLY A 88 12.70 19.60 10.36
C GLY A 88 13.31 18.95 9.13
N ASP A 89 13.76 17.68 9.21
CA ASP A 89 14.15 16.95 8.00
C ASP A 89 13.01 16.95 6.98
N THR A 90 13.35 17.32 5.76
CA THR A 90 12.39 17.39 4.65
C THR A 90 12.14 16.03 4.01
N ALA A 91 11.04 15.91 3.29
CA ALA A 91 10.73 14.71 2.48
C ALA A 91 11.88 14.37 1.51
N LYS A 92 12.52 15.39 0.94
CA LYS A 92 13.67 15.22 0.05
C LYS A 92 14.87 14.60 0.76
N GLU A 93 15.24 15.10 1.92
CA GLU A 93 16.36 14.57 2.72
C GLU A 93 16.11 13.12 3.14
N ILE A 94 14.90 12.82 3.60
CA ILE A 94 14.49 11.45 3.92
C ILE A 94 14.60 10.53 2.69
N GLY A 95 14.15 10.96 1.52
CA GLY A 95 14.30 10.21 0.28
C GLY A 95 15.76 9.94 -0.10
N GLU A 96 16.61 10.95 0.00
CA GLU A 96 18.04 10.84 -0.30
C GLU A 96 18.79 9.93 0.69
N ILE A 97 18.50 10.03 1.99
CA ILE A 97 19.18 9.25 3.04
C ILE A 97 18.68 7.81 3.04
N PHE A 98 17.37 7.60 3.15
CA PHE A 98 16.78 6.25 3.22
C PHE A 98 16.98 5.48 1.91
N GLY A 99 16.92 6.18 0.77
CA GLY A 99 17.23 5.58 -0.53
C GLY A 99 18.65 5.05 -0.69
N ARG A 100 19.58 5.42 0.22
CA ARG A 100 20.96 4.89 0.27
C ARG A 100 21.12 3.77 1.28
N TYR A 101 20.27 3.71 2.30
CA TYR A 101 20.39 2.72 3.39
C TYR A 101 19.53 1.49 3.19
N PHE A 102 18.36 1.64 2.53
CA PHE A 102 17.35 0.62 2.43
C PHE A 102 17.11 0.18 0.99
N ASP A 103 16.66 -1.06 0.82
CA ASP A 103 16.29 -1.63 -0.49
C ASP A 103 14.88 -1.20 -0.95
N GLY A 104 14.07 -0.71 -0.03
CA GLY A 104 12.75 -0.14 -0.29
C GLY A 104 12.28 0.69 0.90
N ILE A 105 11.36 1.61 0.67
CA ILE A 105 10.82 2.50 1.69
C ILE A 105 9.29 2.43 1.64
N ALA A 106 8.68 1.94 2.71
CA ALA A 106 7.23 1.93 2.88
C ALA A 106 6.82 3.07 3.81
N ILE A 107 5.88 3.91 3.38
CA ILE A 107 5.49 5.13 4.09
C ILE A 107 4.01 5.12 4.41
N ARG A 108 3.67 5.47 5.65
CA ARG A 108 2.30 5.76 6.08
C ARG A 108 2.21 7.21 6.57
N GLN A 109 1.73 8.09 5.69
CA GLN A 109 1.52 9.51 5.97
C GLN A 109 0.09 9.89 5.54
N CYS A 110 -0.80 10.13 6.51
CA CYS A 110 -2.22 10.28 6.28
C CYS A 110 -2.74 11.71 6.53
N ASP A 111 -1.86 12.68 6.75
CA ASP A 111 -2.27 14.07 6.94
C ASP A 111 -3.02 14.58 5.71
N TRP A 112 -4.20 15.15 5.96
CA TRP A 112 -5.11 15.60 4.93
C TRP A 112 -4.46 16.65 4.01
N GLN A 113 -4.56 16.46 2.72
CA GLN A 113 -3.97 17.28 1.65
C GLN A 113 -2.43 17.34 1.65
N TYR A 114 -1.78 16.50 2.45
CA TYR A 114 -0.32 16.50 2.55
C TYR A 114 0.30 15.11 2.37
N GLY A 115 -0.36 14.07 2.85
CA GLY A 115 0.23 12.71 2.88
C GLY A 115 0.69 12.20 1.53
N ASN A 116 -0.14 12.33 0.50
CA ASN A 116 0.21 11.91 -0.86
C ASN A 116 1.34 12.77 -1.45
N GLN A 117 1.31 14.09 -1.19
CA GLN A 117 2.37 15.00 -1.62
C GLN A 117 3.71 14.61 -1.00
N TYR A 118 3.76 14.39 0.33
CA TYR A 118 4.96 13.98 1.04
C TYR A 118 5.57 12.71 0.45
N ILE A 119 4.75 11.66 0.24
CA ILE A 119 5.23 10.39 -0.33
C ILE A 119 5.82 10.60 -1.73
N ASN A 120 5.18 11.42 -2.57
CA ASN A 120 5.70 11.75 -3.91
C ASN A 120 7.00 12.56 -3.86
N GLU A 121 7.18 13.44 -2.89
CA GLU A 121 8.43 14.19 -2.71
C GLU A 121 9.58 13.26 -2.28
N VAL A 122 9.32 12.32 -1.36
CA VAL A 122 10.29 11.27 -1.00
C VAL A 122 10.66 10.43 -2.22
N ALA A 123 9.68 10.02 -3.03
CA ALA A 123 9.90 9.19 -4.22
C ALA A 123 10.81 9.88 -5.26
N LYS A 124 10.62 11.18 -5.49
CA LYS A 124 11.45 11.96 -6.42
C LYS A 124 12.92 12.02 -6.03
N ALA A 125 13.22 11.91 -4.74
CA ALA A 125 14.57 12.01 -4.20
C ALA A 125 15.23 10.65 -3.92
N SER A 126 14.41 9.59 -3.81
CA SER A 126 14.88 8.25 -3.44
C SER A 126 15.42 7.47 -4.63
N ARG A 127 16.45 6.64 -4.36
CA ARG A 127 16.93 5.61 -5.29
C ARG A 127 16.27 4.25 -5.06
N ALA A 128 15.72 4.06 -3.87
CA ALA A 128 14.95 2.86 -3.51
C ALA A 128 13.47 3.06 -3.86
N PRO A 129 12.75 2.01 -4.29
CA PRO A 129 11.34 2.10 -4.59
C PRO A 129 10.51 2.47 -3.36
N ILE A 130 9.48 3.28 -3.59
CA ILE A 130 8.56 3.75 -2.56
C ILE A 130 7.26 2.97 -2.60
N LEU A 131 6.81 2.54 -1.43
CA LEU A 131 5.56 1.82 -1.22
C LEU A 131 4.63 2.63 -0.32
N ASN A 132 3.46 3.00 -0.82
CA ASN A 132 2.46 3.72 -0.04
C ASN A 132 1.66 2.75 0.84
N MET A 133 1.95 2.70 2.14
CA MET A 133 1.17 1.89 3.08
C MET A 133 -0.23 2.45 3.34
N GLN A 134 -0.36 3.76 3.35
CA GLN A 134 -1.59 4.56 3.30
C GLN A 134 -1.23 6.04 3.28
N CYS A 135 -1.91 6.81 2.45
CA CYS A 135 -1.91 8.27 2.53
C CYS A 135 -3.36 8.80 2.65
N ASP A 136 -3.54 10.11 2.55
CA ASP A 136 -4.85 10.75 2.52
C ASP A 136 -5.69 10.39 1.28
N VAL A 137 -5.03 10.10 0.15
CA VAL A 137 -5.69 9.80 -1.16
C VAL A 137 -5.82 8.30 -1.41
N TYR A 138 -4.75 7.50 -1.18
CA TYR A 138 -4.68 6.10 -1.56
C TYR A 138 -4.36 5.15 -0.41
N HIS A 139 -4.91 3.93 -0.48
CA HIS A 139 -4.53 2.81 0.37
C HIS A 139 -4.37 1.53 -0.47
N PRO A 140 -3.36 1.48 -1.36
CA PRO A 140 -3.27 0.48 -2.41
C PRO A 140 -3.17 -0.95 -1.88
N PHE A 141 -2.39 -1.21 -0.83
CA PHE A 141 -2.26 -2.55 -0.25
C PHE A 141 -3.55 -3.07 0.37
N GLN A 142 -4.36 -2.19 0.99
CA GLN A 142 -5.69 -2.58 1.49
C GLN A 142 -6.57 -2.98 0.32
N CYS A 143 -6.57 -2.20 -0.75
CA CYS A 143 -7.40 -2.48 -1.90
C CYS A 143 -6.99 -3.78 -2.63
N LEU A 144 -5.69 -4.07 -2.76
CA LEU A 144 -5.21 -5.35 -3.28
C LEU A 144 -5.70 -6.53 -2.43
N ALA A 145 -5.68 -6.39 -1.10
CA ALA A 145 -6.19 -7.42 -0.18
C ALA A 145 -7.71 -7.62 -0.34
N ASP A 146 -8.46 -6.53 -0.52
CA ASP A 146 -9.91 -6.57 -0.74
C ASP A 146 -10.25 -7.27 -2.07
N ILE A 147 -9.57 -6.92 -3.18
CA ILE A 147 -9.74 -7.58 -4.48
C ILE A 147 -9.40 -9.07 -4.37
N MET A 148 -8.26 -9.39 -3.77
CA MET A 148 -7.84 -10.77 -3.55
C MET A 148 -8.91 -11.57 -2.80
N THR A 149 -9.47 -10.98 -1.74
CA THR A 149 -10.54 -11.59 -0.93
C THR A 149 -11.83 -11.78 -1.74
N VAL A 150 -12.23 -10.79 -2.52
CA VAL A 150 -13.42 -10.89 -3.37
C VAL A 150 -13.24 -12.00 -4.42
N ILE A 151 -12.08 -12.07 -5.05
CA ILE A 151 -11.77 -13.12 -6.04
C ILE A 151 -11.78 -14.50 -5.38
N GLU A 152 -11.22 -14.67 -4.19
CA GLU A 152 -11.25 -15.94 -3.45
C GLU A 152 -12.68 -16.39 -3.09
N LYS A 153 -13.59 -15.46 -2.84
CA LYS A 153 -14.98 -15.75 -2.44
C LYS A 153 -15.96 -15.83 -3.62
N LYS A 154 -15.69 -15.13 -4.71
CA LYS A 154 -16.65 -14.95 -5.82
C LYS A 154 -16.11 -15.37 -7.19
N GLY A 155 -14.86 -15.85 -7.27
CA GLY A 155 -14.18 -16.20 -8.51
C GLY A 155 -13.55 -15.01 -9.21
N ARG A 156 -12.68 -15.29 -10.18
CA ARG A 156 -11.85 -14.28 -10.88
C ARG A 156 -12.67 -13.33 -11.79
N ASP A 157 -13.80 -13.77 -12.30
CA ASP A 157 -14.66 -12.91 -13.12
C ASP A 157 -15.51 -12.00 -12.23
N LEU A 158 -15.08 -10.76 -12.12
CA LEU A 158 -15.75 -9.71 -11.34
C LEU A 158 -16.63 -8.80 -12.20
N LYS A 159 -16.71 -9.02 -13.53
CA LYS A 159 -17.52 -8.19 -14.43
C LYS A 159 -18.99 -8.19 -13.99
N LYS A 160 -19.55 -6.98 -13.94
CA LYS A 160 -20.97 -6.73 -13.55
C LYS A 160 -21.35 -7.20 -12.14
N LYS A 161 -20.38 -7.60 -11.30
CA LYS A 161 -20.69 -7.84 -9.89
C LYS A 161 -20.91 -6.49 -9.22
N LYS A 162 -22.02 -6.38 -8.47
CA LYS A 162 -22.34 -5.15 -7.75
C LYS A 162 -21.52 -5.05 -6.48
N VAL A 163 -20.83 -3.92 -6.33
CA VAL A 163 -20.08 -3.54 -5.12
C VAL A 163 -20.66 -2.23 -4.59
N VAL A 164 -21.11 -2.24 -3.35
CA VAL A 164 -21.56 -1.02 -2.66
C VAL A 164 -20.47 -0.56 -1.73
N VAL A 165 -19.99 0.65 -1.96
CA VAL A 165 -19.01 1.33 -1.12
C VAL A 165 -19.72 2.40 -0.31
N SER A 166 -19.60 2.32 1.01
CA SER A 166 -20.18 3.32 1.90
C SER A 166 -19.22 3.61 3.05
N TRP A 167 -19.38 4.75 3.68
CA TRP A 167 -18.68 5.07 4.92
C TRP A 167 -19.64 5.68 5.93
N ALA A 168 -19.31 5.47 7.20
CA ALA A 168 -20.01 6.06 8.31
C ALA A 168 -19.34 7.38 8.74
N TYR A 169 -20.03 8.10 9.59
CA TYR A 169 -19.53 9.31 10.22
C TYR A 169 -18.14 9.10 10.86
N ALA A 170 -17.24 10.05 10.61
CA ALA A 170 -15.96 10.16 11.28
C ALA A 170 -15.89 11.51 12.01
N ALA A 171 -15.55 11.47 13.30
CA ALA A 171 -15.48 12.67 14.14
C ALA A 171 -14.31 13.61 13.79
N SER A 172 -13.37 13.18 12.95
CA SER A 172 -12.21 13.96 12.55
C SER A 172 -11.65 13.51 11.21
N TYR A 173 -10.90 14.38 10.55
CA TYR A 173 -10.15 14.08 9.32
C TYR A 173 -8.93 13.17 9.54
N SER A 174 -8.65 12.75 10.77
CA SER A 174 -7.58 11.79 11.08
C SER A 174 -7.81 10.38 10.53
N LYS A 175 -9.01 10.10 10.00
CA LYS A 175 -9.32 8.88 9.26
C LYS A 175 -9.53 9.21 7.79
N PRO A 176 -8.50 9.07 6.96
CA PRO A 176 -8.59 9.41 5.55
C PRO A 176 -9.62 8.54 4.82
N ILE A 177 -10.26 9.11 3.82
CA ILE A 177 -11.21 8.40 2.93
C ILE A 177 -10.49 7.57 1.85
N SER A 178 -9.19 7.41 1.97
CA SER A 178 -8.34 6.69 1.02
C SER A 178 -8.77 5.24 0.77
N VAL A 179 -9.35 4.55 1.76
CA VAL A 179 -9.85 3.18 1.57
C VAL A 179 -11.01 3.13 0.58
N PRO A 180 -12.12 3.88 0.76
CA PRO A 180 -13.19 3.89 -0.24
C PRO A 180 -12.73 4.42 -1.60
N GLN A 181 -11.83 5.40 -1.66
CA GLN A 181 -11.28 5.91 -2.92
C GLN A 181 -10.53 4.82 -3.70
N SER A 182 -9.57 4.14 -3.06
CA SER A 182 -8.85 3.02 -3.66
C SER A 182 -9.78 1.89 -4.09
N LEU A 183 -10.75 1.55 -3.26
CA LEU A 183 -11.70 0.48 -3.55
C LEU A 183 -12.55 0.79 -4.78
N ILE A 184 -13.06 2.02 -4.91
CA ILE A 184 -13.83 2.45 -6.08
C ILE A 184 -12.99 2.34 -7.35
N LEU A 185 -11.76 2.89 -7.33
CA LEU A 185 -10.86 2.88 -8.47
C LEU A 185 -10.56 1.46 -8.96
N GLN A 186 -10.21 0.56 -8.05
CA GLN A 186 -9.82 -0.78 -8.43
C GLN A 186 -11.01 -1.68 -8.77
N MET A 187 -12.13 -1.61 -8.06
CA MET A 187 -13.30 -2.43 -8.36
C MET A 187 -13.91 -2.08 -9.72
N THR A 188 -13.98 -0.79 -10.07
CA THR A 188 -14.41 -0.37 -11.43
C THR A 188 -13.46 -0.88 -12.50
N ARG A 189 -12.16 -0.86 -12.24
CA ARG A 189 -11.12 -1.34 -13.13
C ARG A 189 -11.20 -2.85 -13.39
N PHE A 190 -11.65 -3.63 -12.39
CA PHE A 190 -11.95 -5.05 -12.53
C PHE A 190 -13.33 -5.33 -13.14
N GLY A 191 -14.08 -4.28 -13.54
CA GLY A 191 -15.35 -4.39 -14.24
C GLY A 191 -16.57 -4.57 -13.35
N CYS A 192 -16.45 -4.29 -12.06
CA CYS A 192 -17.59 -4.27 -11.14
C CYS A 192 -18.51 -3.07 -11.40
N ASP A 193 -19.79 -3.25 -11.12
CA ASP A 193 -20.77 -2.15 -11.01
C ASP A 193 -20.66 -1.56 -9.60
N VAL A 194 -20.01 -0.42 -9.47
CA VAL A 194 -19.75 0.21 -8.17
C VAL A 194 -20.82 1.25 -7.87
N VAL A 195 -21.43 1.13 -6.69
CA VAL A 195 -22.38 2.09 -6.14
C VAL A 195 -21.75 2.76 -4.92
N LEU A 196 -21.64 4.08 -4.97
CA LEU A 196 -21.20 4.89 -3.85
C LEU A 196 -22.43 5.36 -3.04
N ALA A 197 -22.52 4.92 -1.80
CA ALA A 197 -23.63 5.23 -0.91
C ALA A 197 -23.13 5.93 0.35
N HIS A 198 -23.46 7.20 0.48
CA HIS A 198 -23.13 8.01 1.66
C HIS A 198 -24.22 9.07 1.91
N PRO A 199 -24.35 9.60 3.13
CA PRO A 199 -25.22 10.72 3.40
C PRO A 199 -24.83 11.96 2.57
N PRO A 200 -25.82 12.82 2.18
CA PRO A 200 -25.54 14.02 1.36
C PRO A 200 -24.52 14.98 1.98
N GLU A 201 -24.41 14.97 3.30
CA GLU A 201 -23.51 15.83 4.07
C GLU A 201 -22.03 15.46 3.90
N PHE A 202 -21.73 14.29 3.35
CA PHE A 202 -20.38 13.78 3.12
C PHE A 202 -19.93 13.84 1.66
N LYS A 203 -20.43 14.83 0.93
CA LYS A 203 -20.01 15.08 -0.46
C LYS A 203 -18.66 15.75 -0.53
#